data_1022993997c63d797edfc4018416d844
#
_entry.id   1022993997c63d797edfc4018416d844
#
_cell.length_a   1.000
_cell.length_b   1.000
_cell.length_c   1.000
_cell.angle_alpha   90.00
_cell.angle_beta   90.00
_cell.angle_gamma   90.00
#
_symmetry.space_group_name_H-M   'P 1'
#
loop_
_entity.id
_entity.type
_entity.pdbx_description
1 polymer ?
#
loop_
_entity_poly.entity_id
_entity_poly.type
_entity_poly.pdbx_seq_one_letter_code
_entity_poly.pdbx_strand_id
1 'polypeptide(L)'
;MTSVTSKDGTSIAYQRSGSGPAVILVGGGLDDGSENAALVPELAQHHTVYNYARRGRGESGDTAPYALEREIEDIAALIGEAGGSAHLFGASSGGALALEAAAAGLAVDRIAVYEVPYLDEAMVGHWSVYVGELTAALADGRRGDALALFMRLAGSSDDDIAAARTSPQWAGGEALAHTLAYDAACLGD
;
A
#
# COMPACT_ATOMS: atom_id res chain seq x y z
N MET A 1 -8.77 0.04 -17.79
CA MET A 1 -8.81 0.19 -16.32
C MET A 1 -9.41 1.55 -16.04
N THR A 2 -10.15 1.71 -14.96
CA THR A 2 -10.75 3.00 -14.56
C THR A 2 -9.78 3.71 -13.62
N SER A 3 -9.80 5.04 -13.62
CA SER A 3 -8.97 5.82 -12.68
C SER A 3 -9.72 7.02 -12.13
N VAL A 4 -9.30 7.48 -10.97
CA VAL A 4 -9.70 8.75 -10.36
C VAL A 4 -8.47 9.66 -10.29
N THR A 5 -8.67 10.97 -10.34
CA THR A 5 -7.58 11.94 -10.20
C THR A 5 -7.49 12.41 -8.75
N SER A 6 -6.33 12.18 -8.15
CA SER A 6 -5.99 12.68 -6.81
C SER A 6 -5.84 14.20 -6.82
N LYS A 7 -5.83 14.81 -5.65
CA LYS A 7 -5.74 16.27 -5.48
C LYS A 7 -4.48 16.90 -6.09
N ASP A 8 -3.38 16.15 -6.11
CA ASP A 8 -2.11 16.58 -6.74
C ASP A 8 -2.04 16.30 -8.25
N GLY A 9 -3.11 15.78 -8.85
CA GLY A 9 -3.18 15.42 -10.26
C GLY A 9 -2.74 13.99 -10.58
N THR A 10 -2.31 13.21 -9.59
CA THR A 10 -1.92 11.81 -9.78
C THR A 10 -3.15 10.99 -10.19
N SER A 11 -3.01 10.16 -11.24
CA SER A 11 -4.04 9.21 -11.66
C SER A 11 -3.95 7.95 -10.81
N ILE A 12 -5.04 7.59 -10.13
CA ILE A 12 -5.12 6.41 -9.26
C ILE A 12 -6.03 5.38 -9.93
N ALA A 13 -5.42 4.26 -10.34
CA ALA A 13 -6.10 3.19 -11.05
C ALA A 13 -6.84 2.25 -10.09
N TYR A 14 -8.06 1.87 -10.44
CA TYR A 14 -8.86 0.94 -9.66
C TYR A 14 -9.75 0.05 -10.52
N GLN A 15 -10.19 -1.05 -9.94
CA GLN A 15 -11.25 -1.91 -10.46
C GLN A 15 -12.47 -1.79 -9.56
N ARG A 16 -13.66 -1.69 -10.17
CA ARG A 16 -14.93 -1.64 -9.45
C ARG A 16 -15.75 -2.89 -9.74
N SER A 17 -16.28 -3.52 -8.70
CA SER A 17 -17.07 -4.73 -8.79
C SER A 17 -18.24 -4.72 -7.81
N GLY A 18 -19.34 -5.39 -8.15
CA GLY A 18 -20.50 -5.55 -7.27
C GLY A 18 -21.40 -4.33 -7.18
N SER A 19 -22.29 -4.34 -6.19
CA SER A 19 -23.24 -3.27 -5.89
C SER A 19 -23.61 -3.28 -4.41
N GLY A 20 -23.91 -2.12 -3.84
CA GLY A 20 -24.22 -1.93 -2.41
C GLY A 20 -23.31 -0.88 -1.78
N PRO A 21 -23.20 -0.83 -0.43
CA PRO A 21 -22.30 0.08 0.25
C PRO A 21 -20.87 -0.07 -0.27
N ALA A 22 -20.17 1.06 -0.41
CA ALA A 22 -18.82 1.06 -0.94
C ALA A 22 -17.79 0.47 0.05
N VAL A 23 -16.85 -0.33 -0.44
CA VAL A 23 -15.65 -0.73 0.28
C VAL A 23 -14.42 -0.52 -0.59
N ILE A 24 -13.40 0.15 -0.06
CA ILE A 24 -12.10 0.39 -0.69
C ILE A 24 -11.09 -0.54 -0.06
N LEU A 25 -10.38 -1.31 -0.89
CA LEU A 25 -9.33 -2.24 -0.46
C LEU A 25 -7.98 -1.56 -0.57
N VAL A 26 -7.32 -1.35 0.57
CA VAL A 26 -6.03 -0.67 0.70
C VAL A 26 -4.94 -1.73 0.85
N GLY A 27 -4.14 -1.92 -0.17
CA GLY A 27 -3.09 -2.94 -0.22
C GLY A 27 -1.86 -2.61 0.64
N GLY A 28 -1.16 -3.66 1.05
CA GLY A 28 0.08 -3.58 1.83
C GLY A 28 1.32 -3.28 0.97
N GLY A 29 2.49 -3.61 1.52
CA GLY A 29 3.77 -3.42 0.86
C GLY A 29 3.89 -4.20 -0.45
N LEU A 30 4.35 -3.53 -1.51
CA LEU A 30 4.53 -4.10 -2.86
C LEU A 30 3.23 -4.59 -3.55
N ASP A 31 2.05 -4.41 -2.94
CA ASP A 31 0.79 -4.77 -3.60
C ASP A 31 0.46 -3.78 -4.72
N ASP A 32 0.30 -4.28 -5.92
CA ASP A 32 -0.12 -3.55 -7.13
C ASP A 32 -1.64 -3.60 -7.36
N GLY A 33 -2.41 -4.02 -6.36
CA GLY A 33 -3.85 -4.26 -6.41
C GLY A 33 -4.19 -5.74 -6.64
N SER A 34 -3.21 -6.62 -6.80
CA SER A 34 -3.44 -8.06 -7.04
C SER A 34 -3.63 -8.87 -5.76
N GLU A 35 -3.02 -8.47 -4.64
CA GLU A 35 -3.07 -9.19 -3.37
C GLU A 35 -4.52 -9.29 -2.84
N ASN A 36 -5.25 -8.19 -2.87
CA ASN A 36 -6.64 -8.15 -2.43
C ASN A 36 -7.65 -8.72 -3.45
N ALA A 37 -7.22 -9.08 -4.65
CA ALA A 37 -8.10 -9.56 -5.71
C ALA A 37 -8.92 -10.80 -5.30
N ALA A 38 -8.38 -11.65 -4.44
CA ALA A 38 -9.09 -12.83 -3.92
C ALA A 38 -10.30 -12.49 -3.04
N LEU A 39 -10.33 -11.31 -2.41
CA LEU A 39 -11.45 -10.86 -1.58
C LEU A 39 -12.61 -10.28 -2.42
N VAL A 40 -12.31 -9.81 -3.63
CA VAL A 40 -13.27 -9.07 -4.46
C VAL A 40 -14.54 -9.88 -4.76
N PRO A 41 -14.51 -11.16 -5.18
CA PRO A 41 -15.71 -11.91 -5.51
C PRO A 41 -16.67 -12.09 -4.32
N GLU A 42 -16.13 -12.28 -3.12
CA GLU A 42 -16.94 -12.45 -1.91
C GLU A 42 -17.56 -11.14 -1.45
N LEU A 43 -16.78 -10.07 -1.40
CA LEU A 43 -17.27 -8.75 -1.00
C LEU A 43 -18.27 -8.18 -2.00
N ALA A 44 -18.08 -8.42 -3.30
CA ALA A 44 -18.92 -7.91 -4.37
C ALA A 44 -20.35 -8.49 -4.37
N GLN A 45 -20.61 -9.55 -3.60
CA GLN A 45 -21.96 -10.09 -3.40
C GLN A 45 -22.86 -9.10 -2.62
N HIS A 46 -22.27 -8.24 -1.80
CA HIS A 46 -23.00 -7.35 -0.88
C HIS A 46 -22.52 -5.91 -0.89
N HIS A 47 -21.41 -5.61 -1.60
CA HIS A 47 -20.75 -4.31 -1.60
C HIS A 47 -20.37 -3.87 -3.01
N THR A 48 -20.20 -2.56 -3.20
CA THR A 48 -19.44 -2.02 -4.31
C THR A 48 -17.99 -1.97 -3.91
N VAL A 49 -17.17 -2.84 -4.47
CA VAL A 49 -15.74 -2.99 -4.13
C VAL A 49 -14.89 -2.14 -5.05
N TYR A 50 -14.05 -1.30 -4.46
CA TYR A 50 -13.00 -0.53 -5.14
C TYR A 50 -11.65 -1.15 -4.77
N ASN A 51 -11.08 -1.95 -5.65
CA ASN A 51 -9.74 -2.51 -5.50
C ASN A 51 -8.77 -1.65 -6.32
N TYR A 52 -7.89 -0.89 -5.66
CA TYR A 52 -7.01 0.06 -6.31
C TYR A 52 -5.54 -0.27 -6.09
N ALA A 53 -4.71 0.12 -7.05
CA ALA A 53 -3.28 0.17 -6.88
C ALA A 53 -2.89 1.50 -6.20
N ARG A 54 -2.14 1.45 -5.10
CA ARG A 54 -1.62 2.66 -4.45
C ARG A 54 -0.67 3.39 -5.39
N ARG A 55 -0.44 4.70 -5.17
CA ARG A 55 0.48 5.49 -6.02
C ARG A 55 1.85 4.82 -6.17
N GLY A 56 2.45 4.93 -7.35
CA GLY A 56 3.72 4.30 -7.70
C GLY A 56 3.66 2.79 -7.97
N ARG A 57 2.45 2.20 -8.00
CA ARG A 57 2.22 0.76 -8.17
C ARG A 57 1.20 0.47 -9.26
N GLY A 58 1.36 -0.69 -9.92
CA GLY A 58 0.45 -1.12 -10.98
C GLY A 58 0.27 -0.06 -12.05
N GLU A 59 -0.99 0.25 -12.36
CA GLU A 59 -1.35 1.26 -13.36
C GLU A 59 -1.57 2.67 -12.76
N SER A 60 -1.34 2.85 -11.45
CA SER A 60 -1.41 4.16 -10.82
C SER A 60 -0.17 4.99 -11.11
N GLY A 61 -0.37 6.29 -11.25
CA GLY A 61 0.70 7.27 -11.37
C GLY A 61 1.48 7.44 -10.06
N ASP A 62 2.58 8.19 -10.18
CA ASP A 62 3.40 8.60 -9.04
C ASP A 62 3.89 10.02 -9.25
N THR A 63 3.63 10.90 -8.30
CA THR A 63 4.02 12.32 -8.38
C THR A 63 4.88 12.69 -7.16
N ALA A 64 6.13 13.05 -7.44
CA ALA A 64 7.05 13.51 -6.42
C ALA A 64 6.77 14.98 -6.03
N PRO A 65 7.10 15.40 -4.79
CA PRO A 65 7.59 14.55 -3.70
C PRO A 65 6.49 13.72 -3.06
N TYR A 66 6.84 12.51 -2.59
CA TYR A 66 5.94 11.70 -1.79
C TYR A 66 5.71 12.34 -0.41
N ALA A 67 4.49 12.20 0.10
CA ALA A 67 4.09 12.46 1.47
C ALA A 67 2.88 11.56 1.80
N LEU A 68 2.73 11.17 3.07
CA LEU A 68 1.59 10.34 3.52
C LEU A 68 0.24 10.98 3.18
N GLU A 69 0.16 12.30 3.29
CA GLU A 69 -1.02 13.08 2.95
C GLU A 69 -1.47 12.90 1.49
N ARG A 70 -0.53 12.60 0.58
CA ARG A 70 -0.86 12.33 -0.82
C ARG A 70 -1.65 11.03 -0.97
N GLU A 71 -1.30 9.97 -0.20
CA GLU A 71 -2.08 8.73 -0.20
C GLU A 71 -3.43 8.89 0.50
N ILE A 72 -3.51 9.71 1.53
CA ILE A 72 -4.79 10.08 2.15
C ILE A 72 -5.69 10.82 1.13
N GLU A 73 -5.13 11.72 0.32
CA GLU A 73 -5.84 12.40 -0.77
C GLU A 73 -6.27 11.43 -1.88
N ASP A 74 -5.52 10.36 -2.14
CA ASP A 74 -5.92 9.28 -3.07
C ASP A 74 -7.17 8.56 -2.57
N ILE A 75 -7.18 8.19 -1.28
CA ILE A 75 -8.35 7.57 -0.65
C ILE A 75 -9.54 8.54 -0.65
N ALA A 76 -9.31 9.84 -0.40
CA ALA A 76 -10.36 10.85 -0.48
C ALA A 76 -10.99 10.93 -1.89
N ALA A 77 -10.17 10.85 -2.94
CA ALA A 77 -10.65 10.84 -4.32
C ALA A 77 -11.49 9.58 -4.62
N LEU A 78 -11.06 8.41 -4.13
CA LEU A 78 -11.83 7.16 -4.25
C LEU A 78 -13.14 7.21 -3.46
N ILE A 79 -13.16 7.80 -2.26
CA ILE A 79 -14.37 8.03 -1.46
C ILE A 79 -15.34 8.96 -2.23
N GLY A 80 -14.82 10.01 -2.86
CA GLY A 80 -15.61 10.89 -3.72
C GLY A 80 -16.27 10.15 -4.89
N GLU A 81 -15.51 9.30 -5.58
CA GLU A 81 -16.00 8.42 -6.65
C GLU A 81 -17.01 7.39 -6.15
N ALA A 82 -16.87 6.95 -4.90
CA ALA A 82 -17.77 6.00 -4.24
C ALA A 82 -19.12 6.62 -3.78
N GLY A 83 -19.29 7.93 -3.93
CA GLY A 83 -20.52 8.63 -3.56
C GLY A 83 -20.45 9.39 -2.23
N GLY A 84 -19.26 9.61 -1.67
CA GLY A 84 -19.01 10.51 -0.54
C GLY A 84 -18.73 9.84 0.80
N SER A 85 -18.97 8.52 0.96
CA SER A 85 -18.47 7.73 2.08
C SER A 85 -18.16 6.29 1.67
N ALA A 86 -17.29 5.59 2.40
CA ALA A 86 -16.96 4.20 2.15
C ALA A 86 -16.49 3.47 3.42
N HIS A 87 -16.58 2.15 3.41
CA HIS A 87 -15.81 1.30 4.30
C HIS A 87 -14.37 1.18 3.78
N LEU A 88 -13.40 1.01 4.67
CA LEU A 88 -12.03 0.69 4.31
C LEU A 88 -11.67 -0.71 4.82
N PHE A 89 -11.01 -1.49 3.98
CA PHE A 89 -10.25 -2.67 4.40
C PHE A 89 -8.78 -2.40 4.10
N GLY A 90 -7.90 -2.59 5.08
CA GLY A 90 -6.47 -2.38 4.90
C GLY A 90 -5.64 -3.54 5.43
N ALA A 91 -4.68 -4.02 4.63
CA ALA A 91 -3.74 -5.06 5.01
C ALA A 91 -2.34 -4.45 5.26
N SER A 92 -1.66 -4.89 6.32
CA SER A 92 -0.28 -4.46 6.64
C SER A 92 -0.16 -2.92 6.68
N SER A 93 0.78 -2.31 5.97
CA SER A 93 0.91 -0.84 5.83
C SER A 93 -0.35 -0.17 5.26
N GLY A 94 -1.13 -0.87 4.44
CA GLY A 94 -2.43 -0.40 3.96
C GLY A 94 -3.46 -0.28 5.08
N GLY A 95 -3.36 -1.12 6.12
CA GLY A 95 -4.17 -1.00 7.33
C GLY A 95 -3.81 0.26 8.13
N ALA A 96 -2.52 0.57 8.27
CA ALA A 96 -2.07 1.82 8.89
C ALA A 96 -2.56 3.03 8.09
N LEU A 97 -2.40 3.02 6.76
CA LEU A 97 -2.91 4.08 5.88
C LEU A 97 -4.43 4.28 6.00
N ALA A 98 -5.21 3.20 6.11
CA ALA A 98 -6.65 3.29 6.32
C ALA A 98 -7.01 3.96 7.65
N LEU A 99 -6.25 3.70 8.71
CA LEU A 99 -6.42 4.35 10.01
C LEU A 99 -6.02 5.84 9.95
N GLU A 100 -4.90 6.17 9.29
CA GLU A 100 -4.47 7.55 9.07
C GLU A 100 -5.50 8.35 8.26
N ALA A 101 -6.09 7.75 7.22
CA ALA A 101 -7.16 8.36 6.44
C ALA A 101 -8.38 8.70 7.30
N ALA A 102 -8.77 7.81 8.21
CA ALA A 102 -9.86 8.07 9.14
C ALA A 102 -9.49 9.13 10.18
N ALA A 103 -8.27 9.09 10.72
CA ALA A 103 -7.76 10.09 11.66
C ALA A 103 -7.68 11.49 11.03
N ALA A 104 -7.40 11.57 9.72
CA ALA A 104 -7.47 12.80 8.93
C ALA A 104 -8.90 13.31 8.68
N GLY A 105 -9.93 12.59 9.13
CA GLY A 105 -11.34 13.01 9.05
C GLY A 105 -12.03 12.69 7.74
N LEU A 106 -11.52 11.75 6.94
CA LEU A 106 -12.24 11.30 5.75
C LEU A 106 -13.55 10.60 6.16
N ALA A 107 -14.54 10.64 5.26
CA ALA A 107 -15.86 10.04 5.49
C ALA A 107 -15.80 8.51 5.41
N VAL A 108 -15.21 7.89 6.44
CA VAL A 108 -15.04 6.45 6.58
C VAL A 108 -16.13 5.91 7.50
N ASP A 109 -17.00 5.03 6.98
CA ASP A 109 -18.10 4.46 7.75
C ASP A 109 -17.63 3.35 8.71
N ARG A 110 -16.74 2.48 8.27
CA ARG A 110 -16.15 1.37 9.06
C ARG A 110 -14.75 1.06 8.53
N ILE A 111 -13.90 0.54 9.41
CA ILE A 111 -12.56 0.05 9.05
C ILE A 111 -12.43 -1.38 9.50
N ALA A 112 -11.88 -2.23 8.63
CA ALA A 112 -11.34 -3.52 8.98
C ALA A 112 -9.86 -3.53 8.63
N VAL A 113 -9.00 -3.98 9.54
CA VAL A 113 -7.57 -4.07 9.32
C VAL A 113 -7.09 -5.51 9.52
N TYR A 114 -6.08 -5.90 8.75
CA TYR A 114 -5.47 -7.21 8.83
C TYR A 114 -3.95 -7.06 8.98
N GLU A 115 -3.42 -7.62 10.07
CA GLU A 115 -1.97 -7.70 10.36
C GLU A 115 -1.21 -6.37 10.20
N VAL A 116 -1.77 -5.28 10.75
CA VAL A 116 -1.04 -4.01 10.81
C VAL A 116 0.19 -4.19 11.70
N PRO A 117 1.43 -3.97 11.20
CA PRO A 117 2.64 -4.27 11.94
C PRO A 117 2.98 -3.12 12.92
N TYR A 118 2.13 -2.90 13.92
CA TYR A 118 2.47 -1.98 15.00
C TYR A 118 3.61 -2.55 15.84
N LEU A 119 4.63 -1.74 16.04
CA LEU A 119 5.85 -2.13 16.73
C LEU A 119 5.67 -2.06 18.23
N ASP A 120 6.17 -3.07 18.95
CA ASP A 120 6.41 -2.96 20.36
C ASP A 120 7.75 -2.24 20.62
N GLU A 121 8.00 -1.84 21.88
CA GLU A 121 9.21 -1.11 22.25
C GLU A 121 10.51 -1.86 21.87
N ALA A 122 10.49 -3.20 21.85
CA ALA A 122 11.67 -4.00 21.51
C ALA A 122 11.97 -3.95 20.01
N MET A 123 10.96 -3.75 19.18
CA MET A 123 11.08 -3.71 17.71
C MET A 123 11.42 -2.32 17.16
N VAL A 124 11.15 -1.25 17.92
CA VAL A 124 11.40 0.14 17.47
C VAL A 124 12.83 0.36 17.00
N GLY A 125 13.82 -0.16 17.74
CA GLY A 125 15.23 -0.04 17.36
C GLY A 125 15.55 -0.74 16.03
N HIS A 126 14.98 -1.91 15.79
CA HIS A 126 15.16 -2.64 14.52
C HIS A 126 14.46 -1.92 13.37
N TRP A 127 13.31 -1.32 13.63
CA TRP A 127 12.58 -0.55 12.64
C TRP A 127 13.37 0.67 12.17
N SER A 128 13.91 1.48 13.10
CA SER A 128 14.73 2.65 12.75
C SER A 128 15.97 2.28 11.93
N VAL A 129 16.61 1.13 12.22
CA VAL A 129 17.72 0.60 11.41
C VAL A 129 17.23 0.25 10.01
N TYR A 130 16.13 -0.50 9.90
CA TYR A 130 15.54 -0.86 8.60
C TYR A 130 15.22 0.38 7.76
N VAL A 131 14.53 1.38 8.33
CA VAL A 131 14.16 2.62 7.61
C VAL A 131 15.42 3.38 7.14
N GLY A 132 16.46 3.43 7.96
CA GLY A 132 17.73 4.06 7.59
C GLY A 132 18.43 3.35 6.43
N GLU A 133 18.52 2.01 6.49
CA GLU A 133 19.13 1.19 5.42
C GLU A 133 18.30 1.24 4.11
N LEU A 134 16.97 1.18 4.23
CA LEU A 134 16.05 1.32 3.10
C LEU A 134 16.23 2.66 2.40
N THR A 135 16.24 3.75 3.17
CA THR A 135 16.42 5.11 2.65
C THR A 135 17.75 5.24 1.90
N ALA A 136 18.85 4.74 2.49
CA ALA A 136 20.16 4.76 1.87
C ALA A 136 20.19 3.92 0.58
N ALA A 137 19.63 2.72 0.59
CA ALA A 137 19.58 1.85 -0.59
C ALA A 137 18.79 2.50 -1.74
N LEU A 138 17.66 3.14 -1.45
CA LEU A 138 16.83 3.82 -2.45
C LEU A 138 17.51 5.08 -3.00
N ALA A 139 18.17 5.88 -2.15
CA ALA A 139 18.91 7.06 -2.57
C ALA A 139 20.06 6.71 -3.53
N ASP A 140 20.70 5.56 -3.33
CA ASP A 140 21.78 5.03 -4.19
C ASP A 140 21.23 4.30 -5.43
N GLY A 141 19.92 4.21 -5.62
CA GLY A 141 19.28 3.47 -6.72
C GLY A 141 19.37 1.95 -6.60
N ARG A 142 19.77 1.41 -5.43
CA ARG A 142 19.93 -0.02 -5.14
C ARG A 142 18.59 -0.67 -4.78
N ARG A 143 17.63 -0.63 -5.73
CA ARG A 143 16.27 -1.14 -5.51
C ARG A 143 16.21 -2.62 -5.14
N GLY A 144 17.10 -3.46 -5.71
CA GLY A 144 17.18 -4.87 -5.35
C GLY A 144 17.66 -5.09 -3.91
N ASP A 145 18.49 -4.20 -3.35
CA ASP A 145 18.86 -4.26 -1.93
C ASP A 145 17.72 -3.79 -1.04
N ALA A 146 16.98 -2.77 -1.43
CA ALA A 146 15.77 -2.34 -0.74
C ALA A 146 14.72 -3.48 -0.66
N LEU A 147 14.51 -4.20 -1.76
CA LEU A 147 13.63 -5.37 -1.78
C LEU A 147 14.14 -6.48 -0.84
N ALA A 148 15.45 -6.75 -0.85
CA ALA A 148 16.05 -7.74 0.05
C ALA A 148 15.91 -7.36 1.54
N LEU A 149 16.04 -6.07 1.89
CA LEU A 149 15.81 -5.56 3.24
C LEU A 149 14.35 -5.83 3.68
N PHE A 150 13.40 -5.53 2.81
CA PHE A 150 11.99 -5.80 3.10
C PHE A 150 11.71 -7.31 3.28
N MET A 151 12.28 -8.17 2.43
CA MET A 151 12.12 -9.62 2.57
C MET A 151 12.68 -10.12 3.91
N ARG A 152 13.83 -9.61 4.37
CA ARG A 152 14.38 -9.93 5.71
C ARG A 152 13.44 -9.47 6.82
N LEU A 153 12.92 -8.26 6.72
CA LEU A 153 11.94 -7.74 7.67
C LEU A 153 10.69 -8.63 7.75
N ALA A 154 10.26 -9.18 6.60
CA ALA A 154 9.16 -10.14 6.50
C ALA A 154 9.54 -11.58 6.91
N GLY A 155 10.77 -11.82 7.38
CA GLY A 155 11.22 -13.10 7.92
C GLY A 155 11.87 -14.06 6.90
N SER A 156 12.17 -13.62 5.68
CA SER A 156 12.90 -14.45 4.70
C SER A 156 14.36 -14.63 5.11
N SER A 157 14.87 -15.85 4.92
CA SER A 157 16.29 -16.15 5.10
C SER A 157 17.16 -15.58 3.95
N ASP A 158 18.47 -15.48 4.18
CA ASP A 158 19.39 -15.06 3.12
C ASP A 158 19.42 -16.03 1.93
N ASP A 159 19.19 -17.32 2.16
CA ASP A 159 19.09 -18.32 1.10
C ASP A 159 17.81 -18.11 0.27
N ASP A 160 16.68 -17.79 0.91
CA ASP A 160 15.41 -17.46 0.21
C ASP A 160 15.58 -16.21 -0.65
N ILE A 161 16.26 -15.19 -0.11
CA ILE A 161 16.53 -13.94 -0.85
C ILE A 161 17.47 -14.21 -2.04
N ALA A 162 18.52 -15.02 -1.85
CA ALA A 162 19.42 -15.40 -2.94
C ALA A 162 18.67 -16.16 -4.05
N ALA A 163 17.78 -17.08 -3.69
CA ALA A 163 16.93 -17.79 -4.63
C ALA A 163 15.95 -16.83 -5.34
N ALA A 164 15.30 -15.93 -4.61
CA ALA A 164 14.37 -14.94 -5.16
C ALA A 164 15.06 -14.02 -6.18
N ARG A 165 16.30 -13.59 -5.94
CA ARG A 165 17.09 -12.76 -6.86
C ARG A 165 17.28 -13.38 -8.24
N THR A 166 17.22 -14.71 -8.35
CA THR A 166 17.35 -15.43 -9.62
C THR A 166 16.00 -15.76 -10.26
N SER A 167 14.89 -15.43 -9.60
CA SER A 167 13.54 -15.71 -10.07
C SER A 167 13.06 -14.67 -11.10
N PRO A 168 12.16 -15.06 -12.05
CA PRO A 168 11.55 -14.10 -12.97
C PRO A 168 10.74 -12.99 -12.28
N GLN A 169 10.26 -13.23 -11.05
CA GLN A 169 9.44 -12.30 -10.28
C GLN A 169 10.27 -11.18 -9.63
N TRP A 170 11.59 -11.38 -9.48
CA TRP A 170 12.46 -10.40 -8.84
C TRP A 170 12.36 -9.00 -9.46
N ALA A 171 12.40 -8.93 -10.80
CA ALA A 171 12.33 -7.68 -11.52
C ALA A 171 11.04 -6.88 -11.23
N GLY A 172 9.91 -7.57 -11.03
CA GLY A 172 8.64 -6.96 -10.66
C GLY A 172 8.69 -6.33 -9.26
N GLY A 173 9.21 -7.07 -8.27
CA GLY A 173 9.41 -6.56 -6.92
C GLY A 173 10.41 -5.39 -6.87
N GLU A 174 11.51 -5.50 -7.61
CA GLU A 174 12.53 -4.44 -7.70
C GLU A 174 11.97 -3.16 -8.33
N ALA A 175 11.09 -3.27 -9.32
CA ALA A 175 10.42 -2.13 -9.93
C ALA A 175 9.55 -1.37 -8.91
N LEU A 176 8.91 -2.08 -7.98
CA LEU A 176 8.06 -1.52 -6.92
C LEU A 176 8.83 -1.10 -5.66
N ALA A 177 10.10 -1.47 -5.51
CA ALA A 177 10.85 -1.33 -4.26
C ALA A 177 10.96 0.12 -3.74
N HIS A 178 10.85 1.13 -4.62
CA HIS A 178 10.82 2.54 -4.19
C HIS A 178 9.62 2.85 -3.32
N THR A 179 8.49 2.15 -3.49
CA THR A 179 7.27 2.36 -2.70
C THR A 179 7.36 1.78 -1.28
N LEU A 180 8.42 1.01 -0.96
CA LEU A 180 8.66 0.56 0.42
C LEU A 180 8.91 1.74 1.38
N ALA A 181 9.46 2.85 0.87
CA ALA A 181 9.55 4.09 1.66
C ALA A 181 8.16 4.68 1.97
N TYR A 182 7.19 4.49 1.08
CA TYR A 182 5.80 4.91 1.29
C TYR A 182 5.14 4.06 2.38
N ASP A 183 5.40 2.75 2.35
CA ASP A 183 4.93 1.84 3.39
C ASP A 183 5.53 2.18 4.76
N ALA A 184 6.82 2.49 4.80
CA ALA A 184 7.47 2.91 6.03
C ALA A 184 6.85 4.20 6.59
N ALA A 185 6.56 5.18 5.75
CA ALA A 185 5.91 6.42 6.17
C ALA A 185 4.48 6.22 6.73
N CYS A 186 3.75 5.19 6.26
CA CYS A 186 2.42 4.85 6.81
C CYS A 186 2.50 4.26 8.23
N LEU A 187 3.64 3.65 8.60
CA LEU A 187 3.83 3.00 9.90
C LEU A 187 4.43 3.94 10.95
N GLY A 188 4.94 5.10 10.52
CA GLY A 188 5.58 6.09 11.38
C GLY A 188 7.03 5.77 11.73
N ASP A 189 7.63 6.69 12.48
CA ASP A 189 9.03 6.60 12.96
C ASP A 189 9.14 5.80 14.27
#